data_55855a5edbed5b5c0fa889a49459ee9c
#
_entry.id   55855a5edbed5b5c0fa889a49459ee9c
#
_cell.length_a   1.000
_cell.length_b   1.000
_cell.length_c   1.000
_cell.angle_alpha   90.00
_cell.angle_beta   90.00
_cell.angle_gamma   90.00
#
_symmetry.space_group_name_H-M   'P 1'
#
loop_
_entity.id
_entity.type
_entity.pdbx_description
1 polymer ?
#
loop_
_entity_poly.entity_id
_entity_poly.type
_entity_poly.pdbx_seq_one_letter_code
_entity_poly.pdbx_strand_id
1 'polypeptide(L)'
;SVSAAFWKHLRRLGLQDFPCGLGSWNKSRFDARTSPCGGQPGLGADPAGQEEAMPLDEESPEVLLELLSDRHSPWAPPPDCSPQDQHLREMAVLAPELVRGSCVFQVLRSLRIVGKGMEEVDEGLLQLQQLEELILSANQISRITSANLPRTLKVLELCCNAVADLQDLCAQPPPELQHLGLGYNMLCGPSQDKYLTADFWPNLVSLDLSFNNLTDLLALVSQLSSLQKLRVLVLQGNPLALIHTYRGFLVDSLPKLSILDYIHIGPDERHRFHSLAKQPELIRSEARVVVSIGEIKGVPDPSACQQLEVGSKAPVITYSYCVTYEF
;
A
#
# COMPACT_ATOMS: atom_id res chain seq x y z
N SER A 1 12.41 -9.90 -1.97
CA SER A 1 11.07 -10.48 -2.05
C SER A 1 10.23 -10.16 -0.82
N VAL A 2 8.93 -10.34 -0.92
CA VAL A 2 7.97 -10.08 0.18
C VAL A 2 8.22 -11.02 1.35
N SER A 3 8.48 -12.31 1.12
CA SER A 3 8.77 -13.27 2.19
C SER A 3 9.98 -12.87 3.03
N ALA A 4 11.07 -12.45 2.39
CA ALA A 4 12.26 -12.00 3.12
C ALA A 4 11.99 -10.74 3.96
N ALA A 5 11.22 -9.79 3.40
CA ALA A 5 10.81 -8.58 4.10
C ALA A 5 9.87 -8.89 5.27
N PHE A 6 8.96 -9.84 5.11
CA PHE A 6 8.06 -10.32 6.16
C PHE A 6 8.84 -10.90 7.35
N TRP A 7 9.79 -11.80 7.11
CA TRP A 7 10.61 -12.37 8.19
C TRP A 7 11.45 -11.30 8.89
N LYS A 8 11.98 -10.32 8.14
CA LYS A 8 12.67 -9.19 8.73
C LYS A 8 11.75 -8.34 9.59
N HIS A 9 10.50 -8.15 9.16
CA HIS A 9 9.47 -7.43 9.91
C HIS A 9 9.14 -8.15 11.23
N LEU A 10 8.87 -9.46 11.20
CA LEU A 10 8.61 -10.25 12.41
C LEU A 10 9.76 -10.20 13.42
N ARG A 11 11.01 -10.25 12.95
CA ARG A 11 12.18 -10.08 13.83
C ARG A 11 12.22 -8.71 14.48
N ARG A 12 11.88 -7.65 13.72
CA ARG A 12 11.83 -6.28 14.25
C ARG A 12 10.75 -6.08 15.30
N LEU A 13 9.63 -6.81 15.18
CA LEU A 13 8.57 -6.80 16.20
C LEU A 13 8.98 -7.47 17.51
N GLY A 14 10.12 -8.16 17.54
CA GLY A 14 10.60 -8.86 18.74
C GLY A 14 9.75 -10.07 19.13
N LEU A 15 9.04 -10.70 18.15
CA LEU A 15 8.18 -11.85 18.43
C LEU A 15 8.96 -13.09 18.92
N GLN A 16 10.29 -13.09 18.84
CA GLN A 16 11.17 -14.13 19.34
C GLN A 16 11.85 -13.78 20.66
N ASP A 17 11.76 -12.50 21.05
CA ASP A 17 12.34 -11.97 22.27
C ASP A 17 11.24 -11.75 23.33
N PHE A 18 11.63 -11.81 24.62
CA PHE A 18 10.68 -11.47 25.68
C PHE A 18 10.26 -9.99 25.61
N PRO A 19 8.97 -9.67 25.88
CA PRO A 19 7.84 -10.55 26.29
C PRO A 19 7.10 -11.17 25.12
N CYS A 20 7.47 -10.91 23.88
CA CYS A 20 6.78 -11.33 22.68
C CYS A 20 7.48 -12.49 21.97
N GLY A 21 8.27 -13.30 22.64
CA GLY A 21 9.14 -14.28 22.00
C GLY A 21 8.81 -15.73 22.22
N LEU A 22 9.28 -16.53 21.27
CA LEU A 22 9.27 -18.00 21.34
C LEU A 22 10.17 -18.55 22.46
N GLY A 23 11.16 -17.79 22.86
CA GLY A 23 12.04 -18.07 23.98
C GLY A 23 11.42 -17.75 25.31
N SER A 24 10.16 -17.46 25.33
CA SER A 24 9.37 -16.86 26.40
C SER A 24 10.09 -16.81 27.76
N TRP A 25 9.84 -15.75 28.47
CA TRP A 25 10.17 -15.49 29.87
C TRP A 25 10.18 -16.75 30.78
N ASN A 26 9.26 -17.69 30.57
CA ASN A 26 9.22 -18.96 31.28
C ASN A 26 10.46 -19.86 31.03
N LYS A 27 11.10 -19.82 29.88
CA LYS A 27 12.32 -20.58 29.61
C LYS A 27 13.54 -20.00 30.31
N SER A 28 13.70 -18.69 30.35
CA SER A 28 14.83 -18.06 31.05
C SER A 28 14.75 -18.29 32.58
N ARG A 29 13.56 -18.40 33.13
CA ARG A 29 13.39 -18.83 34.56
C ARG A 29 13.78 -20.29 34.78
N PHE A 30 13.49 -21.18 33.86
CA PHE A 30 13.89 -22.58 33.93
C PHE A 30 15.41 -22.75 33.80
N ASP A 31 16.05 -22.07 32.86
CA ASP A 31 17.49 -22.14 32.65
C ASP A 31 18.29 -21.52 33.81
N ALA A 32 17.77 -20.49 34.47
CA ALA A 32 18.41 -19.89 35.64
C ALA A 32 18.40 -20.83 36.87
N ARG A 33 17.46 -21.80 36.94
CA ARG A 33 17.38 -22.80 38.01
C ARG A 33 18.22 -24.05 37.72
N THR A 34 18.63 -24.27 36.49
CA THR A 34 19.42 -25.46 36.11
C THR A 34 20.90 -25.20 35.97
N SER A 35 21.40 -23.95 36.16
CA SER A 35 22.83 -23.68 36.28
C SER A 35 23.32 -24.14 37.65
N PRO A 36 24.14 -25.17 37.75
CA PRO A 36 24.73 -25.56 39.01
C PRO A 36 25.81 -24.54 39.37
N CYS A 37 25.49 -23.60 40.26
CA CYS A 37 26.52 -22.91 41.01
C CYS A 37 27.27 -23.93 41.82
N GLY A 38 28.51 -24.22 41.39
CA GLY A 38 29.45 -24.98 42.20
C GLY A 38 29.68 -24.29 43.54
N GLY A 39 29.20 -24.90 44.59
CA GLY A 39 29.42 -24.54 45.99
C GLY A 39 29.55 -25.81 46.82
N GLN A 40 30.64 -25.96 47.46
CA GLN A 40 31.15 -27.09 48.24
C GLN A 40 30.16 -27.64 49.28
N PRO A 41 30.32 -28.91 49.68
CA PRO A 41 29.44 -29.57 50.66
C PRO A 41 29.78 -29.13 52.07
N GLY A 42 28.82 -28.46 52.71
CA GLY A 42 28.82 -28.20 54.16
C GLY A 42 27.81 -29.11 54.86
N LEU A 43 28.28 -29.97 55.72
CA LEU A 43 27.55 -30.84 56.62
C LEU A 43 26.68 -30.02 57.61
N GLY A 44 25.42 -30.43 57.76
CA GLY A 44 24.53 -29.93 58.81
C GLY A 44 23.12 -30.40 58.60
N ALA A 45 22.78 -31.54 59.22
CA ALA A 45 21.43 -32.06 59.33
C ALA A 45 20.63 -31.26 60.38
N ASP A 46 19.40 -30.85 60.06
CA ASP A 46 18.29 -30.83 61.01
C ASP A 46 16.95 -30.93 60.24
N PRO A 47 16.03 -31.80 60.66
CA PRO A 47 14.76 -32.00 59.99
C PRO A 47 13.67 -31.29 60.79
N ALA A 48 13.18 -30.20 60.32
CA ALA A 48 11.82 -29.74 60.69
C ALA A 48 11.56 -28.36 60.04
N GLY A 49 10.65 -28.34 59.09
CA GLY A 49 10.16 -27.11 58.46
C GLY A 49 9.74 -27.38 57.03
N GLN A 50 8.56 -27.94 56.82
CA GLN A 50 7.86 -27.80 55.57
C GLN A 50 7.52 -26.32 55.40
N GLU A 51 8.45 -25.53 54.92
CA GLU A 51 8.11 -24.30 54.25
C GLU A 51 7.47 -24.70 52.91
N GLU A 52 6.15 -24.65 52.87
CA GLU A 52 5.42 -24.54 51.60
C GLU A 52 6.09 -23.43 50.83
N ALA A 53 6.86 -23.81 49.79
CA ALA A 53 7.38 -22.88 48.81
C ALA A 53 6.16 -22.16 48.22
N MET A 54 5.93 -20.93 48.65
CA MET A 54 4.98 -20.02 48.01
C MET A 54 5.22 -20.10 46.51
N PRO A 55 4.18 -20.33 45.70
CA PRO A 55 4.32 -20.25 44.26
C PRO A 55 4.90 -18.86 43.98
N LEU A 56 6.09 -18.81 43.35
CA LEU A 56 6.64 -17.59 42.82
C LEU A 56 5.59 -17.03 41.88
N ASP A 57 5.08 -15.84 42.19
CA ASP A 57 4.10 -15.12 41.40
C ASP A 57 4.51 -15.20 39.95
N GLU A 58 3.80 -16.01 39.17
CA GLU A 58 3.86 -15.93 37.69
C GLU A 58 3.33 -14.54 37.38
N GLU A 59 4.16 -13.71 36.74
CA GLU A 59 3.71 -12.40 36.27
C GLU A 59 2.47 -12.61 35.41
N SER A 60 1.37 -11.98 35.82
CA SER A 60 0.11 -12.15 35.10
C SER A 60 0.23 -11.62 33.67
N PRO A 61 -0.51 -12.19 32.72
CA PRO A 61 -0.53 -11.69 31.36
C PRO A 61 -0.84 -10.19 31.27
N GLU A 62 -1.63 -9.67 32.20
CA GLU A 62 -2.00 -8.24 32.28
C GLU A 62 -0.76 -7.35 32.52
N VAL A 63 0.12 -7.76 33.46
CA VAL A 63 1.37 -7.04 33.75
C VAL A 63 2.31 -7.05 32.52
N LEU A 64 2.36 -8.18 31.80
CA LEU A 64 3.16 -8.28 30.58
C LEU A 64 2.61 -7.40 29.44
N LEU A 65 1.29 -7.30 29.31
CA LEU A 65 0.63 -6.41 28.34
C LEU A 65 0.87 -4.93 28.69
N GLU A 66 0.88 -4.58 29.96
CA GLU A 66 1.21 -3.23 30.41
C GLU A 66 2.66 -2.87 30.03
N LEU A 67 3.62 -3.77 30.23
CA LEU A 67 5.00 -3.60 29.80
C LEU A 67 5.15 -3.41 28.28
N LEU A 68 4.31 -4.06 27.46
CA LEU A 68 4.30 -3.87 26.01
C LEU A 68 3.76 -2.50 25.59
N SER A 69 2.91 -1.91 26.41
CA SER A 69 2.23 -0.64 26.13
C SER A 69 3.01 0.56 26.68
N ASP A 70 3.85 0.37 27.70
CA ASP A 70 4.64 1.43 28.31
C ASP A 70 5.74 1.93 27.36
N ARG A 71 5.72 3.21 27.03
CA ARG A 71 6.70 3.88 26.15
C ARG A 71 8.12 3.88 26.68
N HIS A 72 8.31 3.72 27.98
CA HIS A 72 9.60 3.69 28.65
C HIS A 72 10.14 2.26 28.85
N SER A 73 9.33 1.26 28.53
CA SER A 73 9.73 -0.14 28.58
C SER A 73 10.79 -0.45 27.51
N PRO A 74 11.78 -1.32 27.82
CA PRO A 74 12.69 -1.88 26.83
C PRO A 74 11.96 -2.61 25.69
N TRP A 75 10.72 -3.02 25.93
CA TRP A 75 9.84 -3.71 24.97
C TRP A 75 8.76 -2.80 24.40
N ALA A 76 8.93 -1.48 24.49
CA ALA A 76 8.04 -0.53 23.84
C ALA A 76 7.88 -0.85 22.33
N PRO A 77 6.68 -0.66 21.75
CA PRO A 77 6.48 -0.91 20.35
C PRO A 77 7.36 0.04 19.50
N PRO A 78 7.86 -0.42 18.35
CA PRO A 78 8.51 0.47 17.39
C PRO A 78 7.58 1.66 17.04
N PRO A 79 8.13 2.85 16.75
CA PRO A 79 7.33 4.05 16.50
C PRO A 79 6.40 3.93 15.26
N ASP A 80 6.70 3.01 14.37
CA ASP A 80 5.93 2.70 13.16
C ASP A 80 5.10 1.39 13.29
N CYS A 81 4.84 0.96 14.54
CA CYS A 81 4.05 -0.24 14.83
C CYS A 81 2.58 0.01 14.46
N SER A 82 2.04 -0.84 13.58
CA SER A 82 0.63 -0.80 13.22
C SER A 82 -0.25 -1.43 14.31
N PRO A 83 -1.57 -1.17 14.33
CA PRO A 83 -2.48 -1.87 15.24
C PRO A 83 -2.43 -3.40 15.11
N GLN A 84 -2.20 -3.93 13.91
CA GLN A 84 -2.02 -5.36 13.67
C GLN A 84 -0.71 -5.89 14.26
N ASP A 85 0.36 -5.11 14.14
CA ASP A 85 1.65 -5.47 14.74
C ASP A 85 1.54 -5.51 16.27
N GLN A 86 0.83 -4.55 16.86
CA GLN A 86 0.55 -4.54 18.28
C GLN A 86 -0.26 -5.76 18.68
N HIS A 87 -1.30 -6.10 17.94
CA HIS A 87 -2.11 -7.29 18.19
C HIS A 87 -1.28 -8.58 18.10
N LEU A 88 -0.35 -8.71 17.16
CA LEU A 88 0.57 -9.85 17.08
C LEU A 88 1.46 -9.94 18.33
N ARG A 89 1.92 -8.81 18.87
CA ARG A 89 2.71 -8.76 20.10
C ARG A 89 1.89 -9.16 21.33
N GLU A 90 0.65 -8.69 21.41
CA GLU A 90 -0.29 -9.09 22.44
C GLU A 90 -0.60 -10.59 22.39
N MET A 91 -0.83 -11.12 21.19
CA MET A 91 -1.03 -12.55 20.99
C MET A 91 0.21 -13.37 21.38
N ALA A 92 1.43 -12.85 21.15
CA ALA A 92 2.66 -13.53 21.56
C ALA A 92 2.78 -13.66 23.10
N VAL A 93 2.10 -12.82 23.86
CA VAL A 93 2.00 -12.92 25.33
C VAL A 93 0.85 -13.83 25.74
N LEU A 94 -0.35 -13.61 25.17
CA LEU A 94 -1.58 -14.29 25.58
C LEU A 94 -1.68 -15.73 25.07
N ALA A 95 -1.19 -15.98 23.85
CA ALA A 95 -1.29 -17.26 23.15
C ALA A 95 -0.04 -17.51 22.30
N PRO A 96 1.13 -17.69 22.93
CA PRO A 96 2.42 -17.78 22.24
C PRO A 96 2.49 -18.93 21.23
N GLU A 97 1.69 -19.97 21.40
CA GLU A 97 1.58 -21.09 20.46
C GLU A 97 1.03 -20.66 19.09
N LEU A 98 0.18 -19.63 19.03
CA LEU A 98 -0.41 -19.12 17.77
C LEU A 98 0.58 -18.33 16.93
N VAL A 99 1.64 -17.80 17.52
CA VAL A 99 2.66 -17.02 16.79
C VAL A 99 3.99 -17.77 16.65
N ARG A 100 4.05 -19.04 17.11
CA ARG A 100 5.24 -19.88 16.97
C ARG A 100 5.44 -20.39 15.54
N GLY A 101 6.63 -20.17 14.99
CA GLY A 101 7.04 -20.73 13.71
C GLY A 101 6.05 -20.44 12.58
N SER A 102 5.50 -21.49 11.97
CA SER A 102 4.52 -21.37 10.90
C SER A 102 3.10 -21.02 11.36
N CYS A 103 2.79 -21.09 12.66
CA CYS A 103 1.43 -20.78 13.14
C CYS A 103 1.06 -19.32 12.91
N VAL A 104 2.04 -18.40 12.89
CA VAL A 104 1.82 -16.99 12.57
C VAL A 104 1.16 -16.79 11.19
N PHE A 105 1.39 -17.70 10.25
CA PHE A 105 0.78 -17.64 8.93
C PHE A 105 -0.74 -17.91 8.95
N GLN A 106 -1.24 -18.59 10.00
CA GLN A 106 -2.66 -18.92 10.12
C GLN A 106 -3.48 -17.81 10.79
N VAL A 107 -2.83 -16.87 11.47
CA VAL A 107 -3.53 -15.80 12.21
C VAL A 107 -3.42 -14.44 11.54
N LEU A 108 -2.46 -14.25 10.64
CA LEU A 108 -2.21 -12.97 10.00
C LEU A 108 -3.28 -12.66 8.93
N ARG A 109 -4.03 -11.58 9.15
CA ARG A 109 -5.06 -11.11 8.22
C ARG A 109 -4.61 -9.87 7.43
N SER A 110 -3.72 -9.08 7.96
CA SER A 110 -3.18 -7.89 7.31
C SER A 110 -1.66 -7.92 7.33
N LEU A 111 -1.04 -7.61 6.19
CA LEU A 111 0.41 -7.48 6.03
C LEU A 111 0.73 -6.15 5.37
N ARG A 112 1.50 -5.33 6.08
CA ARG A 112 1.93 -4.01 5.61
C ARG A 112 3.45 -3.94 5.52
N ILE A 113 4.00 -3.81 4.31
CA ILE A 113 5.44 -3.66 4.06
C ILE A 113 5.64 -2.49 3.11
N VAL A 114 5.84 -1.30 3.66
CA VAL A 114 5.92 -0.02 2.94
C VAL A 114 7.35 0.50 2.94
N GLY A 115 7.84 0.95 1.79
CA GLY A 115 9.13 1.62 1.67
C GLY A 115 10.33 0.75 2.01
N LYS A 116 10.29 -0.55 1.68
CA LYS A 116 11.38 -1.50 1.96
C LYS A 116 12.20 -1.90 0.72
N GLY A 117 11.96 -1.24 -0.43
CA GLY A 117 12.69 -1.51 -1.66
C GLY A 117 12.45 -2.91 -2.24
N MET A 118 11.24 -3.44 -2.07
CA MET A 118 10.90 -4.75 -2.62
C MET A 118 10.66 -4.65 -4.12
N GLU A 119 11.14 -5.64 -4.87
CA GLU A 119 11.03 -5.70 -6.33
C GLU A 119 10.03 -6.76 -6.80
N GLU A 120 9.76 -7.78 -5.99
CA GLU A 120 8.91 -8.91 -6.40
C GLU A 120 8.02 -9.43 -5.27
N VAL A 121 6.90 -10.01 -5.68
CA VAL A 121 5.96 -10.78 -4.84
C VAL A 121 6.20 -12.26 -5.10
N ASP A 122 6.78 -12.95 -4.13
CA ASP A 122 7.15 -14.37 -4.24
C ASP A 122 6.07 -15.30 -3.67
N GLU A 123 6.19 -16.58 -4.00
CA GLU A 123 5.24 -17.65 -3.60
C GLU A 123 5.11 -17.84 -2.07
N GLY A 124 6.07 -17.34 -1.29
CA GLY A 124 6.01 -17.45 0.16
C GLY A 124 4.79 -16.77 0.78
N LEU A 125 4.16 -15.83 0.06
CA LEU A 125 2.91 -15.21 0.49
C LEU A 125 1.75 -16.22 0.58
N LEU A 126 1.77 -17.31 -0.18
CA LEU A 126 0.73 -18.32 -0.18
C LEU A 126 0.61 -19.08 1.15
N GLN A 127 1.63 -18.99 2.01
CA GLN A 127 1.57 -19.52 3.37
C GLN A 127 0.59 -18.75 4.26
N LEU A 128 0.28 -17.49 3.92
CA LEU A 128 -0.64 -16.61 4.64
C LEU A 128 -2.09 -16.88 4.22
N GLN A 129 -2.63 -18.03 4.61
CA GLN A 129 -3.92 -18.53 4.13
C GLN A 129 -5.13 -17.68 4.58
N GLN A 130 -4.97 -16.84 5.60
CA GLN A 130 -6.02 -15.96 6.13
C GLN A 130 -5.79 -14.49 5.75
N LEU A 131 -4.82 -14.19 4.87
CA LEU A 131 -4.50 -12.82 4.51
C LEU A 131 -5.62 -12.19 3.70
N GLU A 132 -6.20 -11.13 4.25
CA GLU A 132 -7.27 -10.35 3.62
C GLU A 132 -6.77 -9.00 3.08
N GLU A 133 -5.72 -8.46 3.68
CA GLU A 133 -5.17 -7.15 3.33
C GLU A 133 -3.65 -7.24 3.10
N LEU A 134 -3.21 -6.77 1.94
CA LEU A 134 -1.81 -6.71 1.56
C LEU A 134 -1.45 -5.30 1.09
N ILE A 135 -0.61 -4.61 1.87
CA ILE A 135 -0.17 -3.24 1.59
C ILE A 135 1.33 -3.24 1.28
N LEU A 136 1.67 -2.99 0.03
CA LEU A 136 3.04 -3.00 -0.49
C LEU A 136 3.43 -1.66 -1.11
N SER A 137 2.84 -0.56 -0.65
CA SER A 137 3.10 0.79 -1.19
C SER A 137 4.55 1.23 -1.03
N ALA A 138 4.99 2.14 -1.90
CA ALA A 138 6.32 2.75 -1.89
C ALA A 138 7.47 1.72 -1.94
N ASN A 139 7.34 0.74 -2.84
CA ASN A 139 8.37 -0.24 -3.15
C ASN A 139 8.84 -0.11 -4.61
N GLN A 140 9.50 -1.11 -5.17
CA GLN A 140 10.03 -1.12 -6.54
C GLN A 140 9.44 -2.28 -7.36
N ILE A 141 8.19 -2.65 -7.05
CA ILE A 141 7.52 -3.78 -7.69
C ILE A 141 7.10 -3.37 -9.10
N SER A 142 7.63 -4.06 -10.10
CA SER A 142 7.29 -3.82 -11.51
C SER A 142 6.29 -4.84 -12.07
N ARG A 143 6.25 -6.04 -11.52
CA ARG A 143 5.37 -7.14 -11.96
C ARG A 143 4.82 -7.90 -10.75
N ILE A 144 3.56 -8.33 -10.88
CA ILE A 144 2.89 -9.12 -9.85
C ILE A 144 2.25 -10.32 -10.54
N THR A 145 2.72 -11.49 -10.17
CA THR A 145 2.13 -12.75 -10.61
C THR A 145 0.99 -13.10 -9.66
N SER A 146 -0.24 -13.09 -10.18
CA SER A 146 -1.44 -13.37 -9.38
C SER A 146 -1.44 -14.74 -8.72
N ALA A 147 -0.74 -15.73 -9.31
CA ALA A 147 -0.55 -17.06 -8.71
C ALA A 147 0.16 -17.01 -7.35
N ASN A 148 0.93 -15.96 -7.06
CA ASN A 148 1.61 -15.76 -5.78
C ASN A 148 0.76 -15.00 -4.75
N LEU A 149 -0.48 -14.61 -5.11
CA LEU A 149 -1.38 -13.89 -4.21
C LEU A 149 -2.36 -14.86 -3.53
N PRO A 150 -2.56 -14.73 -2.20
CA PRO A 150 -3.59 -15.47 -1.49
C PRO A 150 -4.99 -15.20 -2.06
N ARG A 151 -5.79 -16.25 -2.21
CA ARG A 151 -7.16 -16.16 -2.76
C ARG A 151 -8.14 -15.45 -1.83
N THR A 152 -7.78 -15.27 -0.56
CA THR A 152 -8.55 -14.61 0.49
C THR A 152 -8.44 -13.09 0.46
N LEU A 153 -7.58 -12.52 -0.40
CA LEU A 153 -7.34 -11.08 -0.46
C LEU A 153 -8.60 -10.30 -0.83
N LYS A 154 -8.88 -9.28 -0.01
CA LYS A 154 -9.93 -8.27 -0.20
C LYS A 154 -9.34 -6.90 -0.54
N VAL A 155 -8.14 -6.60 -0.04
CA VAL A 155 -7.43 -5.34 -0.23
C VAL A 155 -6.02 -5.63 -0.76
N LEU A 156 -5.70 -5.04 -1.90
CA LEU A 156 -4.36 -5.05 -2.49
C LEU A 156 -3.95 -3.62 -2.79
N GLU A 157 -2.94 -3.14 -2.07
CA GLU A 157 -2.44 -1.77 -2.18
C GLU A 157 -1.00 -1.76 -2.71
N LEU A 158 -0.82 -1.19 -3.88
CA LEU A 158 0.43 -1.17 -4.65
C LEU A 158 0.84 0.23 -5.07
N CYS A 159 0.29 1.28 -4.44
CA CYS A 159 0.61 2.66 -4.79
C CYS A 159 2.11 2.94 -4.65
N CYS A 160 2.63 3.84 -5.48
CA CYS A 160 4.05 4.22 -5.52
C CYS A 160 4.97 3.01 -5.76
N ASN A 161 4.72 2.30 -6.85
CA ASN A 161 5.57 1.22 -7.36
C ASN A 161 5.94 1.48 -8.84
N ALA A 162 6.43 0.48 -9.54
CA ALA A 162 6.81 0.56 -10.95
C ALA A 162 5.95 -0.35 -11.85
N VAL A 163 4.69 -0.58 -11.48
CA VAL A 163 3.78 -1.46 -12.23
C VAL A 163 3.38 -0.80 -13.55
N ALA A 164 3.71 -1.45 -14.66
CA ALA A 164 3.40 -0.97 -16.00
C ALA A 164 2.40 -1.86 -16.76
N ASP A 165 2.21 -3.11 -16.32
CA ASP A 165 1.35 -4.09 -16.96
C ASP A 165 0.54 -4.87 -15.91
N LEU A 166 -0.75 -5.07 -16.21
CA LEU A 166 -1.71 -5.81 -15.37
C LEU A 166 -1.90 -7.26 -15.84
N GLN A 167 -1.29 -7.69 -16.93
CA GLN A 167 -1.53 -9.00 -17.52
C GLN A 167 -1.32 -10.15 -16.53
N ASP A 168 -0.16 -10.17 -15.86
CA ASP A 168 0.18 -11.23 -14.92
C ASP A 168 -0.68 -11.19 -13.65
N LEU A 169 -1.07 -9.98 -13.23
CA LEU A 169 -1.99 -9.78 -12.09
C LEU A 169 -3.40 -10.29 -12.43
N CYS A 170 -3.83 -10.14 -13.68
CA CYS A 170 -5.15 -10.55 -14.15
C CYS A 170 -5.22 -12.00 -14.64
N ALA A 171 -4.12 -12.75 -14.64
CA ALA A 171 -4.13 -14.16 -15.07
C ALA A 171 -5.00 -15.05 -14.16
N GLN A 172 -4.93 -14.86 -12.85
CA GLN A 172 -5.73 -15.55 -11.83
C GLN A 172 -6.00 -14.61 -10.64
N PRO A 173 -6.74 -13.52 -10.82
CA PRO A 173 -6.89 -12.50 -9.78
C PRO A 173 -7.61 -13.05 -8.54
N PRO A 174 -7.35 -12.50 -7.33
CA PRO A 174 -8.09 -12.85 -6.14
C PRO A 174 -9.59 -12.55 -6.31
N PRO A 175 -10.48 -13.56 -6.15
CA PRO A 175 -11.89 -13.41 -6.53
C PRO A 175 -12.68 -12.48 -5.62
N GLU A 176 -12.25 -12.32 -4.38
CA GLU A 176 -12.93 -11.51 -3.36
C GLU A 176 -12.38 -10.09 -3.24
N LEU A 177 -11.50 -9.67 -4.19
CA LEU A 177 -10.87 -8.36 -4.11
C LEU A 177 -11.89 -7.23 -4.19
N GLN A 178 -11.87 -6.36 -3.19
CA GLN A 178 -12.77 -5.21 -3.04
C GLN A 178 -12.05 -3.87 -3.25
N HIS A 179 -10.76 -3.81 -2.94
CA HIS A 179 -9.93 -2.63 -3.15
C HIS A 179 -8.67 -2.99 -3.93
N LEU A 180 -8.37 -2.18 -4.96
CA LEU A 180 -7.13 -2.26 -5.73
C LEU A 180 -6.53 -0.86 -5.84
N GLY A 181 -5.39 -0.65 -5.18
CA GLY A 181 -4.61 0.58 -5.22
C GLY A 181 -3.44 0.46 -6.18
N LEU A 182 -3.45 1.23 -7.25
CA LEU A 182 -2.42 1.28 -8.30
C LEU A 182 -1.97 2.72 -8.58
N GLY A 183 -2.24 3.66 -7.67
CA GLY A 183 -1.82 5.05 -7.81
C GLY A 183 -0.30 5.19 -7.86
N TYR A 184 0.20 6.24 -8.56
CA TYR A 184 1.64 6.49 -8.71
C TYR A 184 2.41 5.29 -9.25
N ASN A 185 1.94 4.74 -10.39
CA ASN A 185 2.59 3.66 -11.11
C ASN A 185 2.89 4.08 -12.56
N MET A 186 3.20 3.13 -13.43
CA MET A 186 3.59 3.38 -14.83
C MET A 186 2.54 2.86 -15.82
N LEU A 187 1.28 2.74 -15.39
CA LEU A 187 0.21 2.25 -16.28
C LEU A 187 -0.04 3.26 -17.39
N CYS A 188 0.01 2.82 -18.65
CA CYS A 188 -0.32 3.63 -19.80
C CYS A 188 -1.36 2.90 -20.66
N GLY A 189 -2.36 3.68 -21.11
CA GLY A 189 -3.48 3.16 -21.89
C GLY A 189 -3.14 2.72 -23.22
N PRO A 190 -3.93 2.32 -24.24
CA PRO A 190 -5.22 1.65 -24.04
C PRO A 190 -5.05 0.13 -23.77
N SER A 191 -3.81 -0.37 -23.77
CA SER A 191 -3.52 -1.81 -23.59
C SER A 191 -3.88 -2.35 -22.21
N GLN A 192 -3.95 -1.49 -21.19
CA GLN A 192 -4.23 -1.87 -19.80
C GLN A 192 -5.73 -1.82 -19.48
N ASP A 193 -6.52 -1.02 -20.17
CA ASP A 193 -7.94 -0.82 -19.91
C ASP A 193 -8.73 -2.13 -19.94
N LYS A 194 -8.40 -3.03 -20.86
CA LYS A 194 -9.04 -4.36 -21.03
C LYS A 194 -9.00 -5.24 -19.79
N TYR A 195 -8.09 -4.96 -18.84
CA TYR A 195 -7.96 -5.71 -17.59
C TYR A 195 -8.82 -5.12 -16.46
N LEU A 196 -9.46 -3.97 -16.68
CA LEU A 196 -10.25 -3.26 -15.67
C LEU A 196 -11.74 -3.55 -15.81
N THR A 197 -12.10 -4.83 -15.89
CA THR A 197 -13.48 -5.32 -16.11
C THR A 197 -13.94 -6.25 -15.00
N ALA A 198 -15.26 -6.50 -14.96
CA ALA A 198 -15.87 -7.43 -14.02
C ALA A 198 -15.45 -8.89 -14.23
N ASP A 199 -14.90 -9.24 -15.40
CA ASP A 199 -14.37 -10.57 -15.67
C ASP A 199 -13.17 -10.88 -14.76
N PHE A 200 -12.36 -9.86 -14.44
CA PHE A 200 -11.22 -9.98 -13.54
C PHE A 200 -11.57 -9.56 -12.10
N TRP A 201 -12.42 -8.55 -11.93
CA TRP A 201 -12.68 -7.89 -10.64
C TRP A 201 -14.17 -7.81 -10.30
N PRO A 202 -14.89 -8.94 -10.17
CA PRO A 202 -16.36 -8.92 -9.98
C PRO A 202 -16.82 -8.29 -8.67
N ASN A 203 -15.95 -8.21 -7.67
CA ASN A 203 -16.26 -7.71 -6.34
C ASN A 203 -15.64 -6.35 -6.03
N LEU A 204 -14.98 -5.69 -7.01
CA LEU A 204 -14.26 -4.45 -6.79
C LEU A 204 -15.20 -3.30 -6.43
N VAL A 205 -14.93 -2.66 -5.30
CA VAL A 205 -15.68 -1.52 -4.75
C VAL A 205 -14.87 -0.23 -4.87
N SER A 206 -13.56 -0.31 -4.71
CA SER A 206 -12.65 0.83 -4.72
C SER A 206 -11.47 0.56 -5.65
N LEU A 207 -11.19 1.52 -6.54
CA LEU A 207 -10.09 1.46 -7.50
C LEU A 207 -9.34 2.80 -7.50
N ASP A 208 -8.05 2.75 -7.20
CA ASP A 208 -7.17 3.90 -7.32
C ASP A 208 -6.18 3.70 -8.47
N LEU A 209 -6.30 4.54 -9.49
CA LEU A 209 -5.42 4.61 -10.67
C LEU A 209 -4.76 5.98 -10.79
N SER A 210 -4.77 6.78 -9.73
CA SER A 210 -4.24 8.14 -9.73
C SER A 210 -2.76 8.19 -10.16
N PHE A 211 -2.35 9.31 -10.74
CA PHE A 211 -0.96 9.58 -11.10
C PHE A 211 -0.31 8.45 -11.92
N ASN A 212 -1.02 7.98 -12.95
CA ASN A 212 -0.54 7.10 -13.99
C ASN A 212 -0.49 7.87 -15.34
N ASN A 213 -0.36 7.18 -16.44
CA ASN A 213 -0.31 7.79 -17.77
C ASN A 213 -1.49 7.35 -18.68
N LEU A 214 -2.69 7.33 -18.10
CA LEU A 214 -3.92 6.96 -18.82
C LEU A 214 -4.41 8.15 -19.64
N THR A 215 -4.71 7.92 -20.94
CA THR A 215 -5.05 8.96 -21.91
C THR A 215 -6.44 8.84 -22.51
N ASP A 216 -6.98 7.62 -22.64
CA ASP A 216 -8.26 7.36 -23.31
C ASP A 216 -9.40 7.19 -22.30
N LEU A 217 -10.15 8.27 -22.10
CA LEU A 217 -11.29 8.28 -21.18
C LEU A 217 -12.45 7.38 -21.66
N LEU A 218 -12.71 7.35 -22.97
CA LEU A 218 -13.84 6.57 -23.53
C LEU A 218 -13.57 5.07 -23.41
N ALA A 219 -12.38 4.62 -23.78
CA ALA A 219 -11.99 3.23 -23.66
C ALA A 219 -12.03 2.78 -22.19
N LEU A 220 -11.44 3.56 -21.29
CA LEU A 220 -11.42 3.26 -19.86
C LEU A 220 -12.84 3.14 -19.28
N VAL A 221 -13.72 4.12 -19.54
CA VAL A 221 -15.11 4.11 -19.04
C VAL A 221 -15.91 2.92 -19.57
N SER A 222 -15.70 2.55 -20.82
CA SER A 222 -16.32 1.37 -21.43
C SER A 222 -16.02 0.10 -20.63
N GLN A 223 -14.80 -0.09 -20.16
CA GLN A 223 -14.39 -1.23 -19.34
C GLN A 223 -14.91 -1.12 -17.90
N LEU A 224 -14.74 0.04 -17.26
CA LEU A 224 -15.17 0.28 -15.88
C LEU A 224 -16.69 0.16 -15.70
N SER A 225 -17.50 0.40 -16.75
CA SER A 225 -18.96 0.28 -16.70
C SER A 225 -19.43 -1.14 -16.35
N SER A 226 -18.63 -2.15 -16.63
CA SER A 226 -18.88 -3.55 -16.25
C SER A 226 -18.81 -3.78 -14.74
N LEU A 227 -18.04 -2.97 -13.98
CA LEU A 227 -17.79 -3.11 -12.55
C LEU A 227 -19.01 -2.66 -11.72
N GLN A 228 -19.97 -3.56 -11.55
CA GLN A 228 -21.26 -3.24 -10.95
C GLN A 228 -21.20 -2.86 -9.46
N LYS A 229 -20.12 -3.22 -8.76
CA LYS A 229 -19.92 -2.91 -7.34
C LYS A 229 -19.03 -1.69 -7.10
N LEU A 230 -18.45 -1.10 -8.14
CA LEU A 230 -17.56 0.05 -8.02
C LEU A 230 -18.29 1.27 -7.42
N ARG A 231 -17.73 1.85 -6.36
CA ARG A 231 -18.26 3.02 -5.63
C ARG A 231 -17.24 4.14 -5.51
N VAL A 232 -15.97 3.79 -5.44
CA VAL A 232 -14.87 4.73 -5.25
C VAL A 232 -13.90 4.58 -6.43
N LEU A 233 -13.64 5.66 -7.13
CA LEU A 233 -12.70 5.71 -8.27
C LEU A 233 -11.82 6.93 -8.12
N VAL A 234 -10.51 6.73 -8.24
CA VAL A 234 -9.53 7.82 -8.24
C VAL A 234 -8.73 7.75 -9.55
N LEU A 235 -8.80 8.80 -10.35
CA LEU A 235 -8.15 8.92 -11.66
C LEU A 235 -7.36 10.22 -11.79
N GLN A 236 -7.38 11.07 -10.77
CA GLN A 236 -6.65 12.35 -10.77
C GLN A 236 -5.17 12.14 -11.12
N GLY A 237 -4.53 13.17 -11.70
CA GLY A 237 -3.12 13.10 -12.06
C GLY A 237 -2.83 12.28 -13.32
N ASN A 238 -3.86 11.79 -14.04
CA ASN A 238 -3.71 11.18 -15.36
C ASN A 238 -3.97 12.23 -16.46
N PRO A 239 -3.38 12.07 -17.64
CA PRO A 239 -3.67 12.97 -18.78
C PRO A 239 -5.15 13.06 -19.14
N LEU A 240 -5.92 11.96 -18.99
CA LEU A 240 -7.36 11.96 -19.25
C LEU A 240 -8.15 12.89 -18.31
N ALA A 241 -7.64 13.22 -17.12
CA ALA A 241 -8.28 14.13 -16.20
C ALA A 241 -8.25 15.61 -16.67
N LEU A 242 -7.42 15.93 -17.67
CA LEU A 242 -7.37 17.26 -18.31
C LEU A 242 -8.49 17.49 -19.33
N ILE A 243 -9.27 16.47 -19.66
CA ILE A 243 -10.39 16.58 -20.59
C ILE A 243 -11.46 17.48 -19.94
N HIS A 244 -11.90 18.52 -20.65
CA HIS A 244 -12.81 19.54 -20.10
C HIS A 244 -14.09 18.99 -19.47
N THR A 245 -14.64 17.89 -20.01
CA THR A 245 -15.87 17.25 -19.55
C THR A 245 -15.60 16.01 -18.68
N TYR A 246 -14.36 15.76 -18.29
CA TYR A 246 -13.90 14.57 -17.58
C TYR A 246 -14.82 14.14 -16.42
N ARG A 247 -14.99 14.99 -15.41
CA ARG A 247 -15.77 14.67 -14.22
C ARG A 247 -17.25 14.41 -14.55
N GLY A 248 -17.85 15.29 -15.35
CA GLY A 248 -19.26 15.17 -15.73
C GLY A 248 -19.55 13.90 -16.53
N PHE A 249 -18.66 13.55 -17.44
CA PHE A 249 -18.79 12.34 -18.25
C PHE A 249 -18.69 11.07 -17.38
N LEU A 250 -17.75 10.99 -16.44
CA LEU A 250 -17.62 9.87 -15.50
C LEU A 250 -18.84 9.74 -14.58
N VAL A 251 -19.34 10.86 -14.05
CA VAL A 251 -20.51 10.88 -13.15
C VAL A 251 -21.77 10.35 -13.85
N ASP A 252 -21.96 10.69 -15.14
CA ASP A 252 -23.12 10.22 -15.91
C ASP A 252 -22.93 8.77 -16.41
N SER A 253 -21.70 8.40 -16.83
CA SER A 253 -21.39 7.07 -17.36
C SER A 253 -21.35 5.98 -16.29
N LEU A 254 -21.02 6.33 -15.05
CA LEU A 254 -20.87 5.40 -13.92
C LEU A 254 -21.90 5.74 -12.81
N PRO A 255 -23.17 5.41 -12.99
CA PRO A 255 -24.25 5.87 -12.10
C PRO A 255 -24.16 5.33 -10.67
N LYS A 256 -23.43 4.24 -10.45
CA LYS A 256 -23.24 3.62 -9.12
C LYS A 256 -22.05 4.19 -8.36
N LEU A 257 -21.23 5.02 -8.98
CA LEU A 257 -20.06 5.64 -8.36
C LEU A 257 -20.52 6.64 -7.29
N SER A 258 -19.92 6.62 -6.12
CA SER A 258 -20.25 7.53 -5.01
C SER A 258 -19.18 8.58 -4.76
N ILE A 259 -17.92 8.22 -5.03
CA ILE A 259 -16.77 9.09 -4.83
C ILE A 259 -15.91 9.03 -6.09
N LEU A 260 -15.58 10.21 -6.64
CA LEU A 260 -14.65 10.39 -7.74
C LEU A 260 -13.58 11.39 -7.31
N ASP A 261 -12.30 10.98 -7.39
CA ASP A 261 -11.15 11.81 -7.03
C ASP A 261 -11.28 12.42 -5.63
N TYR A 262 -11.64 11.58 -4.64
CA TYR A 262 -11.90 11.94 -3.24
C TYR A 262 -13.07 12.89 -3.01
N ILE A 263 -13.81 13.27 -4.06
CA ILE A 263 -14.97 14.16 -3.98
C ILE A 263 -16.25 13.33 -4.09
N HIS A 264 -17.13 13.50 -3.12
CA HIS A 264 -18.45 12.83 -3.12
C HIS A 264 -19.32 13.36 -4.27
N ILE A 265 -20.03 12.45 -4.93
CA ILE A 265 -20.94 12.76 -6.03
C ILE A 265 -22.35 12.94 -5.47
N GLY A 266 -22.84 14.17 -5.50
CA GLY A 266 -24.20 14.50 -5.04
C GLY A 266 -25.28 14.30 -6.10
N PRO A 267 -26.55 14.25 -5.68
CA PRO A 267 -27.70 14.12 -6.60
C PRO A 267 -27.82 15.30 -7.57
N ASP A 268 -27.54 16.51 -7.12
CA ASP A 268 -27.57 17.72 -7.97
C ASP A 268 -26.52 17.68 -9.06
N GLU A 269 -25.35 17.14 -8.74
CA GLU A 269 -24.26 16.94 -9.72
C GLU A 269 -24.68 15.92 -10.78
N ARG A 270 -25.27 14.80 -10.39
CA ARG A 270 -25.80 13.80 -11.33
C ARG A 270 -26.88 14.37 -12.23
N HIS A 271 -27.77 15.18 -11.69
CA HIS A 271 -28.82 15.83 -12.47
C HIS A 271 -28.24 16.78 -13.51
N ARG A 272 -27.22 17.57 -13.12
CA ARG A 272 -26.53 18.54 -13.99
C ARG A 272 -25.86 17.89 -15.20
N PHE A 273 -25.25 16.74 -15.00
CA PHE A 273 -24.50 16.04 -16.04
C PHE A 273 -25.32 14.96 -16.78
N HIS A 274 -26.60 14.87 -16.49
CA HIS A 274 -27.47 13.88 -17.11
C HIS A 274 -27.46 13.97 -18.63
N SER A 275 -27.32 12.84 -19.31
CA SER A 275 -27.22 12.67 -20.75
C SER A 275 -25.88 13.04 -21.41
N LEU A 276 -24.86 13.40 -20.62
CA LEU A 276 -23.52 13.69 -21.16
C LEU A 276 -22.86 12.41 -21.73
N ALA A 277 -23.10 11.27 -21.10
CA ALA A 277 -22.61 9.97 -21.57
C ALA A 277 -23.16 9.55 -22.95
N LYS A 278 -24.28 10.15 -23.37
CA LYS A 278 -24.89 9.90 -24.70
C LYS A 278 -24.25 10.73 -25.82
N GLN A 279 -23.33 11.59 -25.48
CA GLN A 279 -22.67 12.54 -26.41
C GLN A 279 -21.14 12.34 -26.37
N PRO A 280 -20.64 11.15 -26.75
CA PRO A 280 -19.20 10.86 -26.72
C PRO A 280 -18.39 11.78 -27.65
N GLU A 281 -19.03 12.40 -28.64
CA GLU A 281 -18.42 13.40 -29.53
C GLU A 281 -17.96 14.66 -28.79
N LEU A 282 -18.51 14.94 -27.60
CA LEU A 282 -18.04 16.05 -26.74
C LEU A 282 -16.75 15.71 -26.02
N ILE A 283 -16.41 14.43 -25.94
CA ILE A 283 -15.16 13.97 -25.37
C ILE A 283 -14.10 13.99 -26.46
N ARG A 284 -13.41 15.09 -26.55
CA ARG A 284 -12.25 15.20 -27.46
C ARG A 284 -11.06 14.54 -26.79
N SER A 285 -10.33 13.73 -27.56
CA SER A 285 -9.09 13.06 -27.11
C SER A 285 -7.95 14.05 -26.84
N GLU A 286 -8.17 15.33 -27.08
CA GLU A 286 -7.17 16.39 -26.94
C GLU A 286 -7.40 17.13 -25.62
N ALA A 287 -6.43 17.02 -24.72
CA ALA A 287 -6.35 17.89 -23.55
C ALA A 287 -5.91 19.29 -24.00
N ARG A 288 -6.60 20.34 -23.54
CA ARG A 288 -6.23 21.72 -23.80
C ARG A 288 -5.47 22.28 -22.61
N VAL A 289 -4.18 22.54 -22.79
CA VAL A 289 -3.36 23.26 -21.82
C VAL A 289 -3.07 24.66 -22.39
N VAL A 290 -3.35 25.69 -21.60
CA VAL A 290 -3.01 27.07 -21.92
C VAL A 290 -1.87 27.50 -21.01
N VAL A 291 -0.69 27.67 -21.61
CA VAL A 291 0.48 28.20 -20.86
C VAL A 291 0.65 29.66 -21.26
N SER A 292 0.53 30.55 -20.28
CA SER A 292 0.76 31.98 -20.48
C SER A 292 2.12 32.36 -19.87
N ILE A 293 3.06 32.76 -20.71
CA ILE A 293 4.37 33.23 -20.30
C ILE A 293 4.31 34.75 -20.23
N GLY A 294 4.31 35.31 -19.02
CA GLY A 294 4.22 36.77 -18.83
C GLY A 294 5.54 37.50 -19.04
N GLU A 295 6.64 36.98 -18.52
CA GLU A 295 7.96 37.60 -18.63
C GLU A 295 9.05 36.53 -18.62
N ILE A 296 10.04 36.68 -19.50
CA ILE A 296 11.22 35.82 -19.52
C ILE A 296 12.44 36.66 -19.13
N LYS A 297 12.96 36.44 -17.92
CA LYS A 297 14.13 37.18 -17.42
C LYS A 297 15.42 36.60 -18.03
N GLY A 298 16.35 37.52 -18.36
CA GLY A 298 17.67 37.15 -18.89
C GLY A 298 17.72 36.87 -20.39
N VAL A 299 16.62 37.06 -21.11
CA VAL A 299 16.59 36.97 -22.59
C VAL A 299 16.73 38.38 -23.15
N PRO A 300 17.69 38.63 -24.07
CA PRO A 300 17.80 39.93 -24.73
C PRO A 300 16.51 40.24 -25.52
N ASP A 301 16.06 41.51 -25.44
CA ASP A 301 14.93 41.97 -26.26
C ASP A 301 15.27 41.82 -27.73
N PRO A 302 14.46 41.13 -28.52
CA PRO A 302 14.68 41.00 -29.97
C PRO A 302 14.78 42.34 -30.71
N SER A 303 14.12 43.36 -30.21
CA SER A 303 14.20 44.74 -30.78
C SER A 303 15.57 45.41 -30.55
N ALA A 304 16.29 45.03 -29.49
CA ALA A 304 17.66 45.51 -29.25
C ALA A 304 18.69 44.92 -30.25
N CYS A 305 18.38 43.80 -30.91
CA CYS A 305 19.24 43.18 -31.94
C CYS A 305 19.12 43.83 -33.31
N GLN A 306 18.18 44.73 -33.55
CA GLN A 306 17.94 45.39 -34.83
C GLN A 306 18.92 46.55 -35.13
N GLN A 307 19.80 46.92 -34.20
CA GLN A 307 20.81 48.00 -34.38
C GLN A 307 22.17 47.47 -34.86
N LEU A 308 22.30 46.20 -35.22
CA LEU A 308 23.53 45.65 -35.78
C LEU A 308 23.54 45.87 -37.32
N GLU A 309 24.62 46.42 -37.79
CA GLU A 309 24.88 46.94 -39.11
C GLU A 309 24.45 46.03 -40.28
N VAL A 310 23.97 46.68 -41.36
CA VAL A 310 23.63 46.10 -42.65
C VAL A 310 24.81 45.31 -43.20
N GLY A 311 24.81 43.98 -43.09
CA GLY A 311 25.83 43.12 -43.71
C GLY A 311 26.22 41.82 -42.99
N SER A 312 25.96 41.65 -41.72
CA SER A 312 26.23 40.41 -41.04
C SER A 312 24.92 39.59 -40.87
N LYS A 313 24.95 38.31 -41.28
CA LYS A 313 23.85 37.40 -40.95
C LYS A 313 23.69 37.39 -39.43
N ALA A 314 22.58 37.95 -38.94
CA ALA A 314 22.26 37.92 -37.52
C ALA A 314 22.25 36.46 -37.06
N PRO A 315 22.87 36.13 -35.90
CA PRO A 315 22.81 34.79 -35.38
C PRO A 315 21.37 34.42 -35.07
N VAL A 316 20.94 33.28 -35.59
CA VAL A 316 19.61 32.71 -35.22
C VAL A 316 19.72 32.19 -33.78
N ILE A 317 19.07 32.87 -32.88
CA ILE A 317 19.00 32.43 -31.47
C ILE A 317 17.75 31.56 -31.35
N THR A 318 17.96 30.28 -31.05
CA THR A 318 16.86 29.33 -30.79
C THR A 318 16.71 29.13 -29.30
N TYR A 319 15.53 29.37 -28.78
CA TYR A 319 15.18 29.14 -27.38
C TYR A 319 14.37 27.85 -27.30
N SER A 320 14.72 26.97 -26.33
CA SER A 320 13.91 25.81 -25.97
C SER A 320 13.42 25.97 -24.53
N TYR A 321 12.15 25.68 -24.31
CA TYR A 321 11.51 25.77 -23.01
C TYR A 321 11.06 24.37 -22.59
N CYS A 322 11.29 24.04 -21.32
CA CYS A 322 10.68 22.88 -20.69
C CYS A 322 9.66 23.38 -19.67
N VAL A 323 8.42 22.97 -19.84
CA VAL A 323 7.35 23.28 -18.87
C VAL A 323 7.04 22.03 -18.12
N THR A 324 7.30 22.04 -16.81
CA THR A 324 6.89 20.98 -15.89
C THR A 324 5.60 21.44 -15.24
N TYR A 325 4.60 20.57 -15.21
CA TYR A 325 3.32 20.84 -14.58
C TYR A 325 2.95 19.66 -13.68
N GLU A 326 2.32 19.97 -12.55
CA GLU A 326 1.76 19.01 -11.62
C GLU A 326 0.24 19.09 -11.70
N PHE A 327 -0.43 17.94 -11.51
CA PHE A 327 -1.87 17.82 -11.61
C PHE A 327 -2.52 17.85 -10.22
#